data_74110f18d239902047e26fdb90108b8b
#
_entry.id   74110f18d239902047e26fdb90108b8b
#
_cell.length_a   1.000
_cell.length_b   1.000
_cell.length_c   1.000
_cell.angle_alpha   90.00
_cell.angle_beta   90.00
_cell.angle_gamma   90.00
#
_symmetry.space_group_name_H-M   'P 1'
#
loop_
_entity.id
_entity.type
_entity.pdbx_description
1 polymer ?
#
loop_
_entity_poly.entity_id
_entity_poly.type
_entity_poly.pdbx_seq_one_letter_code
_entity_poly.pdbx_strand_id
1 'polypeptide(L)'
;MARHAHDLSDQQWEALQSAWGGCAYCGDEPGTYQRDTVLAISRGGRYTLDNVVPSCRSCNASKCNAEVTTWMRRKKLDERSFLVRQAEITRDLASRFRDRDDGPAPGRTLPPSR
;
A
#
# COMPACT_ATOMS: atom_id res chain seq x y z
N MET A 1 -12.19 -18.50 4.33
CA MET A 1 -12.05 -18.17 4.13
C MET A 1 -11.24 -17.52 3.90
N ALA A 2 -11.08 -17.41 3.73
CA ALA A 2 -10.20 -16.97 3.56
C ALA A 2 -9.92 -15.79 3.19
N ARG A 3 -9.85 -15.10 3.42
CA ARG A 3 -9.69 -13.96 3.12
C ARG A 3 -8.52 -13.55 3.44
N HIS A 4 -8.10 -13.37 3.99
CA HIS A 4 -7.03 -13.13 4.49
C HIS A 4 -5.96 -12.61 3.78
N ALA A 5 -5.19 -13.28 3.25
CA ALA A 5 -3.99 -12.79 2.64
C ALA A 5 -4.30 -11.81 1.55
N HIS A 6 -5.52 -11.83 1.10
CA HIS A 6 -5.95 -10.99 0.01
C HIS A 6 -6.75 -9.79 0.49
N ASP A 7 -6.95 -9.70 1.79
CA ASP A 7 -7.78 -8.63 2.32
C ASP A 7 -6.97 -7.64 3.11
N LEU A 8 -7.10 -6.38 2.77
CA LEU A 8 -6.47 -5.31 3.51
C LEU A 8 -7.44 -4.89 4.61
N SER A 9 -6.97 -4.84 5.84
CA SER A 9 -7.84 -4.42 6.94
C SER A 9 -8.00 -2.91 6.94
N ASP A 10 -9.02 -2.44 7.64
CA ASP A 10 -9.25 -1.00 7.77
C ASP A 10 -8.09 -0.33 8.49
N GLN A 11 -7.51 -1.00 9.48
CA GLN A 11 -6.37 -0.46 10.21
C GLN A 11 -5.16 -0.34 9.30
N GLN A 12 -4.94 -1.33 8.46
CA GLN A 12 -3.84 -1.28 7.52
C GLN A 12 -4.05 -0.16 6.51
N TRP A 13 -5.28 0.01 6.05
CA TRP A 13 -5.60 1.08 5.10
C TRP A 13 -5.35 2.45 5.72
N GLU A 14 -5.76 2.66 6.96
CA GLU A 14 -5.50 3.91 7.63
C GLU A 14 -4.02 4.17 7.80
N ALA A 15 -3.27 3.11 8.13
CA ALA A 15 -1.82 3.25 8.29
C ALA A 15 -1.15 3.62 6.97
N LEU A 16 -1.63 3.03 5.87
CA LEU A 16 -1.08 3.38 4.55
C LEU A 16 -1.36 4.84 4.22
N GLN A 17 -2.57 5.31 4.48
CA GLN A 17 -2.90 6.70 4.21
C GLN A 17 -2.02 7.65 5.03
N SER A 18 -1.81 7.32 6.29
CA SER A 18 -0.96 8.14 7.15
C SER A 18 0.48 8.13 6.70
N ALA A 19 0.98 6.96 6.33
CA ALA A 19 2.38 6.83 5.93
C ALA A 19 2.67 7.59 4.64
N TRP A 20 1.76 7.53 3.68
CA TRP A 20 1.97 8.22 2.41
C TRP A 20 1.71 9.72 2.54
N GLY A 21 0.75 10.11 3.36
CA GLY A 21 0.48 11.52 3.60
C GLY A 21 -0.19 12.23 2.44
N GLY A 22 -0.62 11.49 1.43
CA GLY A 22 -1.25 12.05 0.24
C GLY A 22 -1.33 10.98 -0.81
N CYS A 23 -1.70 11.36 -2.02
CA CYS A 23 -1.73 10.42 -3.14
C CYS A 23 -0.33 9.88 -3.36
N ALA A 24 -0.20 8.55 -3.42
CA ALA A 24 1.10 7.92 -3.58
C ALA A 24 1.79 8.33 -4.88
N TYR A 25 1.01 8.66 -5.89
CA TYR A 25 1.57 8.96 -7.21
C TYR A 25 1.87 10.45 -7.42
N CYS A 26 0.93 11.31 -7.12
CA CYS A 26 1.11 12.74 -7.41
C CYS A 26 1.28 13.60 -6.16
N GLY A 27 1.04 13.05 -4.98
CA GLY A 27 1.21 13.80 -3.74
C GLY A 27 0.05 14.69 -3.34
N ASP A 28 -1.00 14.74 -4.14
CA ASP A 28 -2.14 15.56 -3.84
C ASP A 28 -2.84 15.08 -2.56
N GLU A 29 -3.45 16.00 -1.84
CA GLU A 29 -4.08 15.68 -0.56
C GLU A 29 -5.56 16.03 -0.57
N PRO A 30 -6.37 15.29 -1.31
CA PRO A 30 -7.78 15.60 -1.42
C PRO A 30 -8.61 15.24 -0.17
N GLY A 31 -8.03 14.53 0.77
CA GLY A 31 -8.75 14.15 1.98
C GLY A 31 -9.40 12.79 1.89
N THR A 32 -9.74 12.33 0.72
CA THR A 32 -10.26 10.98 0.53
C THR A 32 -9.47 10.31 -0.56
N TYR A 33 -9.20 9.02 -0.37
CA TYR A 33 -8.34 8.29 -1.29
C TYR A 33 -8.99 6.99 -1.69
N GLN A 34 -8.60 6.51 -2.84
CA GLN A 34 -9.04 5.22 -3.32
C GLN A 34 -7.94 4.20 -3.09
N ARG A 35 -8.32 2.97 -2.87
CA ARG A 35 -7.37 1.89 -2.66
C ARG A 35 -6.94 1.41 -4.03
N ASP A 36 -5.74 1.78 -4.43
CA ASP A 36 -5.24 1.38 -5.73
C ASP A 36 -4.21 0.29 -5.57
N THR A 37 -4.26 -0.72 -6.44
CA THR A 37 -3.25 -1.78 -6.41
C THR A 37 -2.15 -1.43 -7.39
N VAL A 38 -0.92 -1.43 -6.90
CA VAL A 38 0.24 -1.09 -7.73
C VAL A 38 0.33 -2.08 -8.89
N LEU A 39 0.28 -3.38 -8.56
CA LEU A 39 0.12 -4.40 -9.58
C LEU A 39 -1.37 -4.73 -9.66
N ALA A 40 -1.95 -4.52 -10.80
CA ALA A 40 -3.39 -4.67 -10.97
C ALA A 40 -3.86 -6.10 -10.66
N ILE A 41 -5.07 -6.20 -10.11
CA ILE A 41 -5.66 -7.50 -9.79
C ILE A 41 -5.69 -8.38 -11.05
N SER A 42 -6.01 -7.79 -12.19
CA SER A 42 -6.07 -8.53 -13.45
C SER A 42 -4.71 -9.09 -13.87
N ARG A 43 -3.64 -8.60 -13.28
CA ARG A 43 -2.29 -9.06 -13.59
C ARG A 43 -1.69 -9.90 -12.47
N GLY A 44 -2.53 -10.34 -11.53
CA GLY A 44 -2.07 -11.17 -10.43
C GLY A 44 -1.82 -10.44 -9.14
N GLY A 45 -2.12 -9.14 -9.10
CA GLY A 45 -1.96 -8.38 -7.86
C GLY A 45 -3.00 -8.77 -6.84
N ARG A 46 -2.74 -8.41 -5.59
CA ARG A 46 -3.64 -8.73 -4.50
C ARG A 46 -3.88 -7.50 -3.65
N TYR A 47 -4.98 -7.53 -2.90
CA TYR A 47 -5.28 -6.45 -1.96
C TYR A 47 -4.52 -6.69 -0.68
N THR A 48 -3.24 -6.44 -0.71
CA THR A 48 -2.36 -6.67 0.44
C THR A 48 -1.60 -5.41 0.77
N LEU A 49 -1.07 -5.39 1.98
CA LEU A 49 -0.35 -4.22 2.49
C LEU A 49 0.78 -3.79 1.55
N ASP A 50 1.42 -4.73 0.91
CA ASP A 50 2.56 -4.42 0.05
C ASP A 50 2.16 -4.05 -1.38
N ASN A 51 0.88 -4.06 -1.69
CA ASN A 51 0.44 -3.77 -3.05
C ASN A 51 -0.63 -2.69 -3.13
N VAL A 52 -1.16 -2.22 -2.01
CA VAL A 52 -2.20 -1.19 -2.01
C VAL A 52 -1.60 0.14 -1.60
N VAL A 53 -1.95 1.20 -2.30
CA VAL A 53 -1.51 2.54 -1.97
C VAL A 53 -2.70 3.49 -2.05
N PRO A 54 -2.68 4.60 -1.31
CA PRO A 54 -3.73 5.60 -1.44
C PRO A 54 -3.53 6.37 -2.73
N SER A 55 -4.59 6.54 -3.49
CA SER A 55 -4.53 7.23 -4.76
C SER A 55 -5.66 8.25 -4.83
N CYS A 56 -5.38 9.43 -5.36
CA CYS A 56 -6.44 10.36 -5.61
C CYS A 56 -7.28 9.85 -6.78
N ARG A 57 -8.49 10.37 -6.88
CA ARG A 57 -9.42 9.90 -7.89
C ARG A 57 -8.88 10.05 -9.30
N SER A 58 -8.23 11.17 -9.56
CA SER A 58 -7.69 11.46 -10.87
C SER A 58 -6.61 10.46 -11.28
N CYS A 59 -5.67 10.20 -10.39
CA CYS A 59 -4.60 9.24 -10.69
C CYS A 59 -5.15 7.84 -10.84
N ASN A 60 -6.10 7.47 -9.98
CA ASN A 60 -6.68 6.14 -10.06
C ASN A 60 -7.38 5.93 -11.40
N ALA A 61 -8.15 6.90 -11.84
CA ALA A 61 -8.87 6.80 -13.11
C ALA A 61 -7.89 6.78 -14.29
N SER A 62 -6.86 7.59 -14.22
CA SER A 62 -5.87 7.67 -15.30
C SER A 62 -5.05 6.40 -15.42
N LYS A 63 -4.62 5.86 -14.27
CA LYS A 63 -3.77 4.67 -14.29
C LYS A 63 -4.54 3.43 -14.69
N CYS A 64 -5.73 3.28 -14.17
CA CYS A 64 -6.58 2.14 -14.49
C CYS A 64 -5.79 0.83 -14.32
N ASN A 65 -5.66 0.02 -15.36
CA ASN A 65 -4.92 -1.24 -15.30
C ASN A 65 -3.53 -1.15 -15.91
N ALA A 66 -3.05 0.05 -16.14
CA ALA A 66 -1.75 0.22 -16.75
C ALA A 66 -0.65 -0.25 -15.82
N GLU A 67 0.48 -0.63 -16.39
CA GLU A 67 1.66 -0.98 -15.62
C GLU A 67 2.18 0.31 -14.98
N VAL A 68 2.44 0.27 -13.68
CA VAL A 68 2.63 1.49 -12.89
C VAL A 68 3.80 2.35 -13.37
N THR A 69 4.95 1.75 -13.63
CA THR A 69 6.10 2.58 -13.98
C THR A 69 5.97 3.17 -15.38
N THR A 70 5.39 2.42 -16.30
CA THR A 70 5.14 2.93 -17.63
C THR A 70 4.16 4.11 -17.58
N TRP A 71 3.09 3.95 -16.80
CA TRP A 71 2.11 5.00 -16.65
C TRP A 71 2.73 6.24 -16.01
N MET A 72 3.52 6.06 -14.96
CA MET A 72 4.15 7.18 -14.27
C MET A 72 5.09 7.94 -15.19
N ARG A 73 5.87 7.22 -15.99
CA ARG A 73 6.76 7.89 -16.95
C ARG A 73 5.98 8.71 -17.95
N ARG A 74 4.88 8.14 -18.45
CA ARG A 74 4.06 8.84 -19.41
C ARG A 74 3.47 10.11 -18.83
N LYS A 75 3.11 10.07 -17.53
CA LYS A 75 2.55 11.22 -16.84
C LYS A 75 3.64 12.15 -16.28
N LYS A 76 4.89 11.77 -16.47
CA LYS A 76 6.04 12.54 -15.97
C LYS A 76 6.01 12.67 -14.44
N LEU A 77 5.60 11.61 -13.78
CA LEU A 77 5.63 11.52 -12.33
C LEU A 77 6.97 10.89 -11.92
N ASP A 78 7.34 11.11 -10.66
CA ASP A 78 8.64 10.64 -10.16
C ASP A 78 8.53 9.18 -9.72
N GLU A 79 8.70 8.28 -10.68
CA GLU A 79 8.55 6.85 -10.39
C GLU A 79 9.61 6.33 -9.44
N ARG A 80 10.79 6.88 -9.49
CA ARG A 80 11.86 6.42 -8.62
C ARG A 80 11.56 6.71 -7.17
N SER A 81 11.14 7.93 -6.87
CA SER A 81 10.76 8.29 -5.52
C SER A 81 9.60 7.46 -5.03
N PHE A 82 8.65 7.20 -5.92
CA PHE A 82 7.51 6.37 -5.57
C PHE A 82 7.96 4.97 -5.16
N LEU A 83 8.82 4.34 -5.96
CA LEU A 83 9.24 2.97 -5.69
C LEU A 83 10.05 2.87 -4.41
N VAL A 84 10.94 3.83 -4.17
CA VAL A 84 11.73 3.85 -2.96
C VAL A 84 10.82 4.01 -1.75
N ARG A 85 9.90 4.95 -1.82
CA ARG A 85 9.01 5.21 -0.71
C ARG A 85 8.09 4.03 -0.45
N GLN A 86 7.60 3.40 -1.51
CA GLN A 86 6.75 2.23 -1.36
C GLN A 86 7.50 1.11 -0.62
N ALA A 87 8.74 0.88 -0.99
CA ALA A 87 9.53 -0.16 -0.34
C ALA A 87 9.72 0.14 1.15
N GLU A 88 10.00 1.41 1.48
CA GLU A 88 10.20 1.80 2.86
C GLU A 88 8.92 1.66 3.68
N ILE A 89 7.82 2.14 3.16
CA ILE A 89 6.55 2.09 3.85
C ILE A 89 6.11 0.64 4.02
N THR A 90 6.23 -0.16 2.98
CA THR A 90 5.86 -1.57 3.04
C THR A 90 6.65 -2.28 4.12
N ARG A 91 7.96 -2.05 4.17
CA ARG A 91 8.79 -2.70 5.17
C ARG A 91 8.37 -2.30 6.58
N ASP A 92 8.15 -1.00 6.79
CA ASP A 92 7.80 -0.52 8.12
C ASP A 92 6.45 -1.05 8.57
N LEU A 93 5.46 -0.99 7.70
CA LEU A 93 4.13 -1.42 8.08
C LEU A 93 4.02 -2.94 8.17
N ALA A 94 4.73 -3.66 7.32
CA ALA A 94 4.72 -5.12 7.38
C ALA A 94 5.25 -5.59 8.72
N SER A 95 6.30 -4.96 9.20
CA SER A 95 6.85 -5.30 10.50
C SER A 95 5.84 -5.04 11.61
N ARG A 96 5.20 -3.88 11.55
CA ARG A 96 4.25 -3.48 12.56
C ARG A 96 3.02 -4.37 12.61
N PHE A 97 2.47 -4.69 11.45
CA PHE A 97 1.25 -5.49 11.39
C PHE A 97 1.50 -6.98 11.53
N ARG A 98 2.67 -7.42 11.18
CA ARG A 98 3.00 -8.82 11.38
C ARG A 98 2.98 -9.17 12.86
N ASP A 99 3.54 -8.30 13.68
CA ASP A 99 3.53 -8.54 15.11
C ASP A 99 2.12 -8.59 15.64
N ARG A 100 1.24 -7.73 15.12
CA ARG A 100 -0.10 -7.73 15.59
C ARG A 100 -0.89 -8.89 15.12
N ASP A 101 -0.74 -9.24 13.85
CA ASP A 101 -1.53 -10.31 13.29
C ASP A 101 -1.13 -11.66 13.85
N ASP A 102 0.12 -11.83 14.08
CA ASP A 102 0.58 -13.08 14.60
C ASP A 102 0.19 -13.22 16.00
N GLY A 103 -0.10 -12.16 16.45
CA GLY A 103 -0.61 -12.04 17.57
C GLY A 103 -0.52 -12.80 18.50
N PRO A 104 -1.01 -13.34 18.95
CA PRO A 104 -1.01 -13.86 20.04
C PRO A 104 -0.03 -14.73 20.08
N ALA A 105 0.41 -14.70 19.52
CA ALA A 105 1.25 -15.47 19.40
C ALA A 105 1.77 -15.72 20.43
N PRO A 106 1.75 -16.25 20.76
CA PRO A 106 2.10 -16.69 21.72
C PRO A 106 3.31 -16.41 22.07
N GLY A 107 3.39 -16.28 22.49
CA GLY A 107 4.40 -16.08 22.89
C GLY A 107 5.31 -15.38 22.30
N ARG A 108 5.39 -14.99 22.04
CA ARG A 108 6.18 -14.45 21.51
C ARG A 108 6.28 -13.35 21.92
N THR A 109 6.16 -13.20 22.50
CA THR A 109 6.32 -12.39 22.84
C THR A 109 7.19 -11.74 22.89
N LEU A 110 7.31 -11.62 22.95
CA LEU A 110 7.97 -11.13 22.75
C LEU A 110 8.56 -10.60 22.92
N PRO A 111 8.71 -10.34 23.06
CA PRO A 111 9.28 -9.82 23.04
C PRO A 111 9.80 -9.25 23.01
N PRO A 112 9.95 -9.05 23.10
CA PRO A 112 10.37 -8.41 22.89
C PRO A 112 10.96 -7.86 22.58
N SER A 113 10.85 -7.66 22.53
CA SER A 113 11.31 -7.16 22.05
C SER A 113 11.82 -6.86 21.67
N ARG A 114 11.75 -6.82 21.60
CA ARG A 114 12.20 -6.47 21.17
C ARG A 114 12.67 -5.90 21.05
#